data_82e6f247376d21fdd32a2ccda0dd3184
#
_entry.id   82e6f247376d21fdd32a2ccda0dd3184
#
_cell.length_a   1.000
_cell.length_b   1.000
_cell.length_c   1.000
_cell.angle_alpha   90.00
_cell.angle_beta   90.00
_cell.angle_gamma   90.00
#
_symmetry.space_group_name_H-M   'P 1'
#
loop_
_entity.id
_entity.type
_entity.pdbx_description
1 polymer ?
#
loop_
_entity_poly.entity_id
_entity_poly.type
_entity_poly.pdbx_seq_one_letter_code
_entity_poly.pdbx_strand_id
1 'polypeptide(L)'
;MNSTFRLLSLLLLTLFSAKIAFATEPPEALARKAVSDNATTSSAAIEELRSLGPAGLQALMTQYAEQITTRIKNPSAAPDEEWQRITAALDAVAQQKNSYIAGLYWYTDLNSAKKASKALNKPILSLRLLGKLTDEFSCANSRFFRTVLYPNDEVSEVLHDRFVLHWQSVRPVPTVTIDFGDGRKLERTLTGNSIHYILDSDARPLDALPGLYGPKAFVRGLMDAERLFQSLAGKNDGQRNFMLQMYYGEQHNKISAAWTNDIAKIGGKAPEGFRIVKGRNGDALSIAPLAVTKAITETSILRAMTVATEQLGKITDEAAWKKIAQLHPTDAMLDNRSIVLIKTQNPMMKERDFERLVTKFQESVALDTVRNEYLMHTKMYEWLMNDPVRADVEKLNQKVYDHLFLTPGSDPWLGLLSPEVYTALDNAGIVKP
;
A
#
# COMPACT_ATOMS: atom_id res chain seq x y z
N MET A 1 32.51 66.50 51.42
CA MET A 1 31.39 66.48 50.50
C MET A 1 31.26 65.08 50.01
N ASN A 2 30.41 64.31 50.66
CA ASN A 2 30.32 62.84 50.50
C ASN A 2 29.15 62.48 49.62
N SER A 3 29.40 61.76 48.55
CA SER A 3 28.37 61.19 47.72
C SER A 3 28.40 59.68 47.90
N THR A 4 27.39 59.12 48.52
CA THR A 4 27.18 57.69 48.75
C THR A 4 26.46 57.05 47.58
N PHE A 5 27.13 56.16 46.86
CA PHE A 5 26.55 55.25 45.85
C PHE A 5 25.84 54.08 46.53
N ARG A 6 24.55 53.94 46.31
CA ARG A 6 23.79 52.78 46.71
C ARG A 6 23.80 51.77 45.54
N LEU A 7 24.43 50.63 45.72
CA LEU A 7 24.29 49.44 44.85
C LEU A 7 22.94 48.79 45.10
N LEU A 8 22.15 48.72 44.07
CA LEU A 8 20.89 47.94 44.03
C LEU A 8 21.22 46.56 43.42
N SER A 9 21.31 45.53 44.24
CA SER A 9 21.51 44.13 43.78
C SER A 9 20.17 43.58 43.30
N LEU A 10 20.04 43.41 41.98
CA LEU A 10 18.90 42.73 41.33
C LEU A 10 19.13 41.24 41.42
N LEU A 11 18.40 40.55 42.30
CA LEU A 11 18.43 39.08 42.42
C LEU A 11 17.53 38.50 41.29
N LEU A 12 18.17 38.02 40.24
CA LEU A 12 17.49 37.34 39.14
C LEU A 12 17.15 35.91 39.60
N LEU A 13 15.89 35.67 39.98
CA LEU A 13 15.38 34.34 40.30
C LEU A 13 15.12 33.57 38.99
N THR A 14 16.08 32.79 38.51
CA THR A 14 15.87 31.85 37.41
C THR A 14 15.04 30.67 37.93
N LEU A 15 13.75 30.70 37.60
CA LEU A 15 12.86 29.54 37.72
C LEU A 15 13.34 28.48 36.73
N PHE A 16 14.11 27.55 37.23
CA PHE A 16 14.39 26.28 36.57
C PHE A 16 13.08 25.47 36.63
N SER A 17 12.28 25.53 35.59
CA SER A 17 11.19 24.56 35.39
C SER A 17 11.83 23.22 35.12
N ALA A 18 12.08 22.45 36.19
CA ALA A 18 12.36 21.04 36.08
C ALA A 18 11.13 20.41 35.39
N LYS A 19 11.26 20.04 34.12
CA LYS A 19 10.35 19.07 33.51
C LYS A 19 10.54 17.80 34.33
N ILE A 20 9.56 17.51 35.20
CA ILE A 20 9.40 16.19 35.80
C ILE A 20 9.19 15.26 34.60
N ALA A 21 10.25 14.57 34.18
CA ALA A 21 10.12 13.42 33.30
C ALA A 21 9.32 12.40 34.11
N PHE A 22 8.03 12.30 33.87
CA PHE A 22 7.27 11.13 34.27
C PHE A 22 8.04 9.95 33.69
N ALA A 23 8.52 9.06 34.57
CA ALA A 23 9.11 7.81 34.13
C ALA A 23 8.00 7.09 33.34
N THR A 24 8.15 7.03 32.03
CA THR A 24 7.28 6.25 31.17
C THR A 24 7.39 4.81 31.62
N GLU A 25 6.23 4.17 31.82
CA GLU A 25 6.18 2.77 32.22
C GLU A 25 7.02 1.91 31.25
N PRO A 26 7.73 0.87 31.70
CA PRO A 26 8.51 0.00 30.82
C PRO A 26 7.64 -0.58 29.68
N PRO A 27 8.15 -0.63 28.45
CA PRO A 27 7.36 -1.11 27.29
C PRO A 27 6.76 -2.51 27.49
N GLU A 28 7.42 -3.39 28.26
CA GLU A 28 6.93 -4.73 28.59
C GLU A 28 5.71 -4.70 29.53
N ALA A 29 5.67 -3.74 30.44
CA ALA A 29 4.51 -3.55 31.31
C ALA A 29 3.33 -2.96 30.54
N LEU A 30 3.60 -2.00 29.63
CA LEU A 30 2.60 -1.48 28.70
C LEU A 30 2.05 -2.58 27.79
N ALA A 31 2.91 -3.48 27.28
CA ALA A 31 2.50 -4.61 26.45
C ALA A 31 1.50 -5.52 27.15
N ARG A 32 1.72 -5.83 28.44
CA ARG A 32 0.76 -6.61 29.24
C ARG A 32 -0.56 -5.87 29.47
N LYS A 33 -0.50 -4.56 29.72
CA LYS A 33 -1.70 -3.72 29.90
C LYS A 33 -2.52 -3.57 28.64
N ALA A 34 -1.86 -3.51 27.48
CA ALA A 34 -2.53 -3.40 26.19
C ALA A 34 -3.44 -4.60 25.86
N VAL A 35 -3.20 -5.75 26.48
CA VAL A 35 -4.00 -6.98 26.31
C VAL A 35 -4.98 -7.20 27.50
N SER A 36 -5.11 -6.23 28.39
CA SER A 36 -6.08 -6.27 29.50
C SER A 36 -7.52 -6.42 29.00
N ASP A 37 -8.34 -7.09 29.77
CA ASP A 37 -9.80 -7.13 29.61
C ASP A 37 -10.49 -5.79 29.95
N ASN A 38 -9.80 -4.92 30.72
CA ASN A 38 -10.25 -3.56 30.99
C ASN A 38 -9.97 -2.65 29.81
N ALA A 39 -11.01 -2.24 29.10
CA ALA A 39 -10.91 -1.43 27.88
C ALA A 39 -10.17 -0.08 28.08
N THR A 40 -10.36 0.59 29.24
CA THR A 40 -9.68 1.86 29.54
C THR A 40 -8.19 1.65 29.74
N THR A 41 -7.79 0.63 30.48
CA THR A 41 -6.38 0.26 30.71
C THR A 41 -5.72 -0.13 29.38
N SER A 42 -6.39 -0.95 28.58
CA SER A 42 -5.92 -1.41 27.29
C SER A 42 -5.70 -0.23 26.32
N SER A 43 -6.70 0.65 26.16
CA SER A 43 -6.61 1.80 25.25
C SER A 43 -5.49 2.75 25.64
N ALA A 44 -5.33 3.10 26.92
CA ALA A 44 -4.25 3.96 27.38
C ALA A 44 -2.86 3.35 27.08
N ALA A 45 -2.67 2.06 27.35
CA ALA A 45 -1.42 1.36 27.09
C ALA A 45 -1.11 1.27 25.58
N ILE A 46 -2.13 1.06 24.73
CA ILE A 46 -2.00 1.08 23.27
C ILE A 46 -1.55 2.45 22.78
N GLU A 47 -2.11 3.55 23.28
CA GLU A 47 -1.69 4.91 22.92
C GLU A 47 -0.23 5.18 23.31
N GLU A 48 0.19 4.77 24.52
CA GLU A 48 1.57 4.90 24.96
C GLU A 48 2.51 4.07 24.07
N LEU A 49 2.19 2.81 23.78
CA LEU A 49 2.98 1.95 22.87
C LEU A 49 3.04 2.57 21.46
N ARG A 50 1.94 3.13 20.97
CA ARG A 50 1.93 3.88 19.69
C ARG A 50 2.91 5.05 19.71
N SER A 51 2.99 5.78 20.81
CA SER A 51 3.90 6.92 20.96
C SER A 51 5.39 6.52 20.92
N LEU A 52 5.71 5.28 21.32
CA LEU A 52 7.06 4.70 21.22
C LEU A 52 7.44 4.28 19.78
N GLY A 53 6.50 4.35 18.84
CA GLY A 53 6.76 3.96 17.45
C GLY A 53 7.02 2.46 17.27
N PRO A 54 7.97 2.07 16.37
CA PRO A 54 8.30 0.67 16.13
C PRO A 54 8.71 -0.09 17.41
N ALA A 55 9.33 0.58 18.38
CA ALA A 55 9.75 -0.06 19.65
C ALA A 55 8.54 -0.52 20.49
N GLY A 56 7.42 0.21 20.46
CA GLY A 56 6.20 -0.19 21.15
C GLY A 56 5.57 -1.45 20.53
N LEU A 57 5.55 -1.55 19.20
CA LEU A 57 5.11 -2.77 18.52
C LEU A 57 6.04 -3.95 18.84
N GLN A 58 7.35 -3.72 18.81
CA GLN A 58 8.34 -4.74 19.14
C GLN A 58 8.16 -5.28 20.56
N ALA A 59 7.83 -4.43 21.53
CA ALA A 59 7.53 -4.86 22.92
C ALA A 59 6.34 -5.82 22.97
N LEU A 60 5.25 -5.54 22.23
CA LEU A 60 4.11 -6.45 22.10
C LEU A 60 4.50 -7.76 21.41
N MET A 61 5.21 -7.71 20.29
CA MET A 61 5.64 -8.89 19.56
C MET A 61 6.53 -9.80 20.42
N THR A 62 7.42 -9.21 21.22
CA THR A 62 8.30 -9.94 22.12
C THR A 62 7.53 -10.53 23.31
N GLN A 63 6.62 -9.76 23.93
CA GLN A 63 5.82 -10.21 25.08
C GLN A 63 4.94 -11.42 24.73
N TYR A 64 4.42 -11.48 23.51
CA TYR A 64 3.49 -12.53 23.04
C TYR A 64 4.08 -13.44 21.96
N ALA A 65 5.41 -13.56 21.90
CA ALA A 65 6.10 -14.34 20.88
C ALA A 65 5.70 -15.82 20.85
N GLU A 66 5.44 -16.42 22.00
CA GLU A 66 5.02 -17.82 22.11
C GLU A 66 3.62 -18.04 21.53
N GLN A 67 2.64 -17.18 21.90
CA GLN A 67 1.27 -17.23 21.38
C GLN A 67 1.25 -17.00 19.86
N ILE A 68 2.02 -16.02 19.39
CA ILE A 68 2.18 -15.74 17.95
C ILE A 68 2.75 -16.97 17.22
N THR A 69 3.82 -17.55 17.75
CA THR A 69 4.47 -18.74 17.16
C THR A 69 3.50 -19.91 17.12
N THR A 70 2.76 -20.13 18.20
CA THR A 70 1.76 -21.20 18.32
C THR A 70 0.65 -21.00 17.26
N ARG A 71 0.18 -19.79 17.09
CA ARG A 71 -0.84 -19.43 16.09
C ARG A 71 -0.35 -19.65 14.64
N ILE A 72 0.89 -19.26 14.35
CA ILE A 72 1.50 -19.46 13.03
C ILE A 72 1.62 -20.96 12.72
N LYS A 73 1.99 -21.79 13.70
CA LYS A 73 2.08 -23.24 13.55
C LYS A 73 0.72 -23.92 13.39
N ASN A 74 -0.32 -23.36 14.00
CA ASN A 74 -1.67 -23.90 14.03
C ASN A 74 -2.71 -22.91 13.46
N PRO A 75 -2.62 -22.53 12.19
CA PRO A 75 -3.41 -21.45 11.61
C PRO A 75 -4.92 -21.72 11.59
N SER A 76 -5.34 -22.99 11.57
CA SER A 76 -6.74 -23.41 11.57
C SER A 76 -7.37 -23.53 12.96
N ALA A 77 -6.61 -23.36 14.05
CA ALA A 77 -7.16 -23.39 15.39
C ALA A 77 -8.16 -22.24 15.60
N ALA A 78 -9.25 -22.50 16.35
CA ALA A 78 -10.18 -21.43 16.72
C ALA A 78 -9.47 -20.42 17.64
N PRO A 79 -9.65 -19.10 17.42
CA PRO A 79 -9.10 -18.08 18.30
C PRO A 79 -9.86 -18.09 19.65
N ASP A 80 -9.14 -18.09 20.76
CA ASP A 80 -9.68 -17.82 22.08
C ASP A 80 -9.76 -16.32 22.39
N GLU A 81 -10.31 -15.95 23.52
CA GLU A 81 -10.47 -14.54 23.91
C GLU A 81 -9.12 -13.85 24.16
N GLU A 82 -8.13 -14.55 24.70
CA GLU A 82 -6.79 -13.99 24.91
C GLU A 82 -6.14 -13.66 23.57
N TRP A 83 -6.18 -14.57 22.61
CA TRP A 83 -5.67 -14.34 21.26
C TRP A 83 -6.37 -13.17 20.54
N GLN A 84 -7.69 -13.04 20.75
CA GLN A 84 -8.42 -11.90 20.18
C GLN A 84 -7.94 -10.57 20.77
N ARG A 85 -7.68 -10.49 22.09
CA ARG A 85 -7.12 -9.28 22.71
C ARG A 85 -5.69 -9.00 22.26
N ILE A 86 -4.84 -10.05 22.15
CA ILE A 86 -3.47 -9.91 21.63
C ILE A 86 -3.48 -9.33 20.21
N THR A 87 -4.27 -9.91 19.31
CA THR A 87 -4.32 -9.42 17.91
C THR A 87 -4.93 -8.03 17.82
N ALA A 88 -5.92 -7.70 18.62
CA ALA A 88 -6.49 -6.35 18.67
C ALA A 88 -5.44 -5.30 19.11
N ALA A 89 -4.64 -5.60 20.13
CA ALA A 89 -3.57 -4.73 20.60
C ALA A 89 -2.45 -4.58 19.54
N LEU A 90 -2.01 -5.69 18.96
CA LEU A 90 -1.01 -5.70 17.87
C LEU A 90 -1.47 -4.87 16.67
N ASP A 91 -2.70 -5.10 16.21
CA ASP A 91 -3.26 -4.39 15.04
C ASP A 91 -3.43 -2.90 15.31
N ALA A 92 -3.85 -2.52 16.54
CA ALA A 92 -3.99 -1.14 16.94
C ALA A 92 -2.63 -0.42 17.02
N VAL A 93 -1.59 -1.05 17.59
CA VAL A 93 -0.25 -0.46 17.66
C VAL A 93 0.42 -0.46 16.28
N ALA A 94 0.27 -1.49 15.49
CA ALA A 94 0.80 -1.59 14.13
C ALA A 94 0.10 -0.65 13.13
N GLN A 95 -1.16 -0.28 13.39
CA GLN A 95 -2.08 0.36 12.43
C GLN A 95 -2.25 -0.46 11.15
N GLN A 96 -2.32 -1.77 11.31
CA GLN A 96 -2.54 -2.74 10.24
C GLN A 96 -3.30 -3.94 10.80
N LYS A 97 -4.35 -4.38 10.15
CA LYS A 97 -5.05 -5.63 10.50
C LYS A 97 -4.19 -6.85 10.17
N ASN A 98 -4.26 -7.88 11.01
CA ASN A 98 -3.46 -9.11 10.91
C ASN A 98 -1.94 -8.87 10.97
N SER A 99 -1.51 -7.92 11.78
CA SER A 99 -0.12 -7.46 11.88
C SER A 99 0.85 -8.49 12.47
N TYR A 100 0.35 -9.48 13.22
CA TYR A 100 1.12 -10.42 14.03
C TYR A 100 2.14 -11.29 13.25
N ILE A 101 1.98 -11.45 11.94
CA ILE A 101 2.94 -12.19 11.12
C ILE A 101 4.07 -11.28 10.65
N ALA A 102 3.72 -10.13 10.06
CA ALA A 102 4.70 -9.21 9.48
C ALA A 102 5.38 -8.31 10.53
N GLY A 103 4.68 -7.96 11.62
CA GLY A 103 5.21 -7.06 12.66
C GLY A 103 5.57 -5.66 12.18
N LEU A 104 4.91 -5.16 11.13
CA LEU A 104 5.21 -3.88 10.51
C LEU A 104 4.50 -2.73 11.23
N TYR A 105 5.26 -1.70 11.59
CA TYR A 105 4.71 -0.48 12.20
C TYR A 105 4.45 0.58 11.13
N TRP A 106 3.20 1.07 11.06
CA TRP A 106 2.79 2.07 10.09
C TRP A 106 2.49 3.41 10.76
N TYR A 107 3.14 4.47 10.28
CA TYR A 107 2.74 5.84 10.60
C TYR A 107 1.45 6.19 9.85
N THR A 108 0.54 6.91 10.51
CA THR A 108 -0.70 7.44 9.92
C THR A 108 -0.68 8.97 9.80
N ASP A 109 0.40 9.58 10.27
CA ASP A 109 0.72 11.00 10.08
C ASP A 109 2.01 11.12 9.26
N LEU A 110 1.93 11.79 8.11
CA LEU A 110 3.05 11.95 7.20
C LEU A 110 4.19 12.78 7.81
N ASN A 111 3.88 13.74 8.69
CA ASN A 111 4.94 14.54 9.33
C ASN A 111 5.74 13.70 10.33
N SER A 112 5.09 12.79 11.04
CA SER A 112 5.78 11.82 11.91
C SER A 112 6.65 10.85 11.10
N ALA A 113 6.17 10.37 9.96
CA ALA A 113 6.95 9.55 9.03
C ALA A 113 8.16 10.31 8.48
N LYS A 114 8.02 11.59 8.11
CA LYS A 114 9.14 12.46 7.67
C LYS A 114 10.21 12.63 8.75
N LYS A 115 9.79 12.84 10.00
CA LYS A 115 10.73 12.95 11.14
C LYS A 115 11.51 11.65 11.32
N ALA A 116 10.82 10.49 11.29
CA ALA A 116 11.45 9.19 11.39
C ALA A 116 12.39 8.91 10.20
N SER A 117 11.98 9.25 8.98
CA SER A 117 12.80 9.12 7.77
C SER A 117 14.11 9.91 7.86
N LYS A 118 14.05 11.16 8.32
CA LYS A 118 15.24 12.00 8.55
C LYS A 118 16.15 11.41 9.61
N ALA A 119 15.59 10.94 10.73
CA ALA A 119 16.37 10.40 11.83
C ALA A 119 17.05 9.07 11.47
N LEU A 120 16.40 8.22 10.68
CA LEU A 120 16.88 6.90 10.30
C LEU A 120 17.62 6.86 8.96
N ASN A 121 17.60 7.96 8.20
CA ASN A 121 18.10 8.05 6.82
C ASN A 121 17.52 6.94 5.93
N LYS A 122 16.19 6.72 6.00
CA LYS A 122 15.45 5.73 5.21
C LYS A 122 14.38 6.43 4.38
N PRO A 123 14.11 6.00 3.13
CA PRO A 123 12.97 6.50 2.37
C PRO A 123 11.64 6.12 3.04
N ILE A 124 10.59 6.87 2.72
CA ILE A 124 9.23 6.58 3.19
C ILE A 124 8.52 5.73 2.14
N LEU A 125 8.00 4.56 2.52
CA LEU A 125 7.01 3.83 1.74
C LEU A 125 5.61 4.29 2.17
N SER A 126 4.93 5.05 1.30
CA SER A 126 3.61 5.63 1.58
C SER A 126 2.53 4.93 0.76
N LEU A 127 1.77 4.06 1.40
CA LEU A 127 0.61 3.40 0.79
C LEU A 127 -0.58 4.37 0.75
N ARG A 128 -1.18 4.56 -0.43
CA ARG A 128 -2.48 5.20 -0.62
C ARG A 128 -3.50 4.14 -1.01
N LEU A 129 -4.64 4.13 -0.32
CA LEU A 129 -5.65 3.07 -0.47
C LEU A 129 -7.08 3.63 -0.28
N LEU A 130 -8.06 2.86 -0.71
CA LEU A 130 -9.46 3.08 -0.34
C LEU A 130 -9.80 2.30 0.94
N GLY A 131 -10.50 2.93 1.88
CA GLY A 131 -10.72 2.42 3.23
C GLY A 131 -9.47 2.56 4.10
N LYS A 132 -9.36 1.78 5.17
CA LYS A 132 -8.22 1.82 6.11
C LYS A 132 -7.50 0.48 6.10
N LEU A 133 -6.19 0.49 6.34
CA LEU A 133 -5.39 -0.73 6.44
C LEU A 133 -5.78 -1.57 7.67
N THR A 134 -6.44 -0.95 8.65
CA THR A 134 -6.97 -1.57 9.86
C THR A 134 -8.34 -2.24 9.66
N ASP A 135 -9.07 -1.93 8.57
CA ASP A 135 -10.43 -2.40 8.39
C ASP A 135 -10.50 -3.75 7.67
N GLU A 136 -11.48 -4.58 8.02
CA GLU A 136 -11.75 -5.84 7.32
C GLU A 136 -12.08 -5.58 5.84
N PHE A 137 -12.98 -4.65 5.58
CA PHE A 137 -13.43 -4.25 4.25
C PHE A 137 -12.62 -3.07 3.67
N SER A 138 -11.28 -3.10 3.78
CA SER A 138 -10.43 -2.23 2.97
C SER A 138 -10.45 -2.68 1.51
N CYS A 139 -9.88 -1.89 0.59
CA CYS A 139 -9.86 -2.27 -0.84
C CYS A 139 -9.16 -3.62 -1.06
N ALA A 140 -9.48 -4.31 -2.16
CA ALA A 140 -8.98 -5.66 -2.42
C ALA A 140 -7.45 -5.75 -2.36
N ASN A 141 -6.73 -4.80 -2.99
CA ASN A 141 -5.27 -4.79 -2.98
C ASN A 141 -4.71 -4.66 -1.56
N SER A 142 -5.24 -3.75 -0.72
CA SER A 142 -4.75 -3.58 0.65
C SER A 142 -5.00 -4.82 1.52
N ARG A 143 -6.10 -5.56 1.27
CA ARG A 143 -6.30 -6.86 1.92
C ARG A 143 -5.23 -7.87 1.51
N PHE A 144 -4.90 -7.96 0.22
CA PHE A 144 -3.82 -8.84 -0.25
C PHE A 144 -2.45 -8.40 0.28
N PHE A 145 -2.18 -7.09 0.36
CA PHE A 145 -0.93 -6.61 0.94
C PHE A 145 -0.75 -7.09 2.37
N ARG A 146 -1.72 -6.83 3.25
CA ARG A 146 -1.62 -7.19 4.68
C ARG A 146 -1.72 -8.69 4.96
N THR A 147 -2.35 -9.47 4.07
CA THR A 147 -2.54 -10.91 4.30
C THR A 147 -1.55 -11.80 3.57
N VAL A 148 -0.94 -11.32 2.49
CA VAL A 148 -0.11 -12.13 1.61
C VAL A 148 1.24 -11.50 1.32
N LEU A 149 1.27 -10.20 0.90
CA LEU A 149 2.49 -9.57 0.46
C LEU A 149 3.42 -9.22 1.64
N TYR A 150 2.90 -8.47 2.62
CA TYR A 150 3.71 -8.04 3.77
C TYR A 150 4.14 -9.18 4.70
N PRO A 151 3.38 -10.29 4.85
CA PRO A 151 3.85 -11.47 5.58
C PRO A 151 5.00 -12.22 4.92
N ASN A 152 5.23 -12.08 3.62
CA ASN A 152 6.34 -12.69 2.91
C ASN A 152 7.68 -12.33 3.56
N ASP A 153 8.57 -13.31 3.77
CA ASP A 153 9.82 -13.12 4.53
C ASP A 153 10.70 -12.03 3.92
N GLU A 154 10.96 -12.11 2.62
CA GLU A 154 11.83 -11.15 1.92
C GLU A 154 11.21 -9.74 1.90
N VAL A 155 9.89 -9.64 1.66
CA VAL A 155 9.17 -8.37 1.68
C VAL A 155 9.20 -7.76 3.08
N SER A 156 8.90 -8.55 4.11
CA SER A 156 8.86 -8.13 5.51
C SER A 156 10.21 -7.59 5.96
N GLU A 157 11.31 -8.30 5.65
CA GLU A 157 12.69 -7.90 5.96
C GLU A 157 13.04 -6.57 5.28
N VAL A 158 12.79 -6.44 3.97
CA VAL A 158 13.06 -5.20 3.25
C VAL A 158 12.27 -4.03 3.81
N LEU A 159 10.99 -4.22 4.14
CA LEU A 159 10.16 -3.17 4.71
C LEU A 159 10.63 -2.74 6.10
N HIS A 160 11.01 -3.67 6.95
CA HIS A 160 11.56 -3.38 8.28
C HIS A 160 12.88 -2.62 8.21
N ASP A 161 13.79 -3.11 7.37
CA ASP A 161 15.18 -2.68 7.42
C ASP A 161 15.45 -1.43 6.60
N ARG A 162 14.68 -1.21 5.53
CA ARG A 162 15.00 -0.20 4.51
C ARG A 162 14.02 0.97 4.45
N PHE A 163 12.83 0.86 5.04
CA PHE A 163 11.77 1.86 4.85
C PHE A 163 11.18 2.36 6.16
N VAL A 164 10.69 3.59 6.14
CA VAL A 164 9.71 4.12 7.10
C VAL A 164 8.34 3.93 6.48
N LEU A 165 7.45 3.21 7.15
CA LEU A 165 6.16 2.84 6.58
C LEU A 165 5.08 3.85 6.96
N HIS A 166 4.34 4.33 5.98
CA HIS A 166 3.22 5.24 6.14
C HIS A 166 2.03 4.80 5.29
N TRP A 167 0.81 4.96 5.79
CA TRP A 167 -0.36 4.81 4.94
C TRP A 167 -1.37 5.95 5.18
N GLN A 168 -2.16 6.23 4.17
CA GLN A 168 -3.25 7.19 4.23
C GLN A 168 -4.42 6.72 3.38
N SER A 169 -5.63 6.79 3.96
CA SER A 169 -6.87 6.57 3.22
C SER A 169 -7.13 7.73 2.28
N VAL A 170 -7.46 7.42 1.02
CA VAL A 170 -7.89 8.42 0.04
C VAL A 170 -9.36 8.76 0.25
N ARG A 171 -10.17 7.74 0.48
CA ARG A 171 -11.60 7.83 0.78
C ARG A 171 -12.13 6.48 1.26
N PRO A 172 -13.38 6.40 1.78
CA PRO A 172 -14.02 5.12 2.07
C PRO A 172 -14.05 4.22 0.83
N VAL A 173 -13.96 2.91 1.06
CA VAL A 173 -14.12 1.92 -0.01
C VAL A 173 -15.60 1.62 -0.20
N PRO A 174 -16.12 1.62 -1.44
CA PRO A 174 -17.47 1.20 -1.70
C PRO A 174 -17.66 -0.28 -1.41
N THR A 175 -18.76 -0.64 -0.75
CA THR A 175 -19.17 -2.03 -0.52
C THR A 175 -20.45 -2.33 -1.29
N VAL A 176 -20.64 -3.59 -1.68
CA VAL A 176 -21.87 -4.12 -2.25
C VAL A 176 -22.34 -5.28 -1.38
N THR A 177 -23.61 -5.25 -1.02
CA THR A 177 -24.27 -6.34 -0.33
C THR A 177 -25.27 -6.99 -1.29
N ILE A 178 -25.11 -8.27 -1.56
CA ILE A 178 -26.07 -9.08 -2.33
C ILE A 178 -26.92 -9.82 -1.31
N ASP A 179 -28.20 -9.48 -1.26
CA ASP A 179 -29.21 -10.18 -0.48
C ASP A 179 -29.92 -11.19 -1.38
N PHE A 180 -29.85 -12.48 -1.04
CA PHE A 180 -30.45 -13.57 -1.83
C PHE A 180 -31.95 -13.78 -1.52
N GLY A 181 -32.52 -13.00 -0.59
CA GLY A 181 -33.94 -13.08 -0.25
C GLY A 181 -34.31 -14.27 0.64
N ASP A 182 -33.37 -15.14 1.00
CA ASP A 182 -33.57 -16.31 1.85
C ASP A 182 -32.81 -16.21 3.18
N GLY A 183 -32.35 -15.01 3.52
CA GLY A 183 -31.54 -14.70 4.73
C GLY A 183 -30.03 -14.78 4.50
N ARG A 184 -29.56 -15.34 3.38
CA ARG A 184 -28.14 -15.31 3.02
C ARG A 184 -27.76 -13.96 2.43
N LYS A 185 -26.63 -13.43 2.89
CA LYS A 185 -26.05 -12.18 2.39
C LYS A 185 -24.58 -12.38 2.03
N LEU A 186 -24.15 -11.73 0.97
CA LEU A 186 -22.76 -11.71 0.54
C LEU A 186 -22.29 -10.25 0.46
N GLU A 187 -21.26 -9.89 1.21
CA GLU A 187 -20.68 -8.55 1.22
C GLU A 187 -19.31 -8.55 0.56
N ARG A 188 -19.06 -7.57 -0.30
CA ARG A 188 -17.80 -7.41 -1.06
C ARG A 188 -17.46 -5.93 -1.21
N THR A 189 -16.18 -5.64 -1.41
CA THR A 189 -15.71 -4.32 -1.84
C THR A 189 -15.58 -4.26 -3.36
N LEU A 190 -15.87 -3.10 -3.95
CA LEU A 190 -15.96 -2.98 -5.42
C LEU A 190 -14.63 -2.73 -6.11
N THR A 191 -13.62 -2.18 -5.44
CA THR A 191 -12.38 -1.76 -6.10
C THR A 191 -11.14 -2.33 -5.43
N GLY A 192 -10.01 -2.38 -6.18
CA GLY A 192 -8.69 -2.76 -5.70
C GLY A 192 -7.65 -1.64 -5.78
N ASN A 193 -8.07 -0.39 -5.97
CA ASN A 193 -7.17 0.73 -6.26
C ASN A 193 -6.32 1.13 -5.06
N SER A 194 -5.01 0.94 -5.20
CA SER A 194 -4.00 1.34 -4.22
C SER A 194 -2.64 1.51 -4.90
N ILE A 195 -1.79 2.34 -4.32
CA ILE A 195 -0.45 2.63 -4.83
C ILE A 195 0.52 2.82 -3.67
N HIS A 196 1.73 2.27 -3.81
CA HIS A 196 2.83 2.55 -2.92
C HIS A 196 3.72 3.61 -3.55
N TYR A 197 3.83 4.77 -2.92
CA TYR A 197 4.83 5.78 -3.27
C TYR A 197 6.08 5.56 -2.46
N ILE A 198 7.23 5.65 -3.11
CA ILE A 198 8.51 5.77 -2.44
C ILE A 198 8.86 7.26 -2.41
N LEU A 199 8.99 7.82 -1.20
CA LEU A 199 9.19 9.24 -0.99
C LEU A 199 10.54 9.50 -0.31
N ASP A 200 11.13 10.67 -0.57
CA ASP A 200 12.26 11.14 0.23
C ASP A 200 11.79 11.65 1.61
N SER A 201 12.75 12.07 2.44
CA SER A 201 12.48 12.55 3.80
C SER A 201 11.68 13.87 3.86
N ASP A 202 11.50 14.56 2.74
CA ASP A 202 10.63 15.72 2.62
C ASP A 202 9.25 15.38 2.02
N ALA A 203 8.99 14.10 1.79
CA ALA A 203 7.81 13.51 1.16
C ALA A 203 7.68 13.83 -0.34
N ARG A 204 8.80 14.12 -1.02
CA ARG A 204 8.80 14.25 -2.49
C ARG A 204 8.85 12.86 -3.13
N PRO A 205 7.98 12.57 -4.10
CA PRO A 205 8.00 11.28 -4.79
C PRO A 205 9.33 11.00 -5.49
N LEU A 206 9.84 9.79 -5.28
CA LEU A 206 11.00 9.24 -5.98
C LEU A 206 10.58 8.17 -6.98
N ASP A 207 9.62 7.33 -6.59
CA ASP A 207 9.07 6.28 -7.42
C ASP A 207 7.66 5.90 -6.92
N ALA A 208 6.97 5.03 -7.65
CA ALA A 208 5.64 4.56 -7.25
C ALA A 208 5.33 3.19 -7.87
N LEU A 209 4.73 2.30 -7.06
CA LEU A 209 4.29 0.97 -7.48
C LEU A 209 2.75 0.94 -7.48
N PRO A 210 2.08 1.19 -8.62
CA PRO A 210 0.63 1.20 -8.71
C PRO A 210 0.05 -0.20 -8.82
N GLY A 211 -0.99 -0.49 -8.02
CA GLY A 211 -1.69 -1.77 -8.06
C GLY A 211 -1.03 -2.87 -7.22
N LEU A 212 -1.26 -4.12 -7.61
CA LEU A 212 -0.77 -5.32 -6.92
C LEU A 212 0.46 -5.90 -7.64
N TYR A 213 1.49 -6.18 -6.88
CA TYR A 213 2.71 -6.86 -7.33
C TYR A 213 2.93 -8.14 -6.54
N GLY A 214 3.49 -9.15 -7.18
CA GLY A 214 4.01 -10.33 -6.49
C GLY A 214 5.25 -10.01 -5.66
N PRO A 215 5.59 -10.86 -4.65
CA PRO A 215 6.62 -10.55 -3.67
C PRO A 215 7.98 -10.15 -4.29
N LYS A 216 8.51 -10.92 -5.23
CA LYS A 216 9.82 -10.63 -5.84
C LYS A 216 9.82 -9.38 -6.72
N ALA A 217 8.75 -9.15 -7.48
CA ALA A 217 8.62 -7.95 -8.28
C ALA A 217 8.50 -6.71 -7.38
N PHE A 218 7.76 -6.81 -6.27
CA PHE A 218 7.63 -5.74 -5.29
C PHE A 218 8.98 -5.38 -4.65
N VAL A 219 9.72 -6.38 -4.16
CA VAL A 219 11.07 -6.19 -3.59
C VAL A 219 12.01 -5.56 -4.62
N ARG A 220 12.00 -6.03 -5.87
CA ARG A 220 12.81 -5.47 -6.96
C ARG A 220 12.57 -3.96 -7.14
N GLY A 221 11.31 -3.54 -7.22
CA GLY A 221 10.94 -2.13 -7.32
C GLY A 221 11.35 -1.31 -6.10
N LEU A 222 11.14 -1.84 -4.89
CA LEU A 222 11.57 -1.19 -3.66
C LEU A 222 13.08 -0.98 -3.59
N MET A 223 13.86 -1.98 -3.97
CA MET A 223 15.32 -1.92 -3.95
C MET A 223 15.89 -0.98 -5.02
N ASP A 224 15.25 -0.89 -6.20
CA ASP A 224 15.63 0.10 -7.23
C ASP A 224 15.42 1.53 -6.71
N ALA A 225 14.27 1.79 -6.08
CA ALA A 225 13.94 3.11 -5.53
C ALA A 225 14.77 3.46 -4.28
N GLU A 226 15.12 2.48 -3.44
CA GLU A 226 16.01 2.69 -2.28
C GLU A 226 17.42 3.08 -2.75
N ARG A 227 17.97 2.41 -3.78
CA ARG A 227 19.24 2.80 -4.38
C ARG A 227 19.22 4.22 -4.95
N LEU A 228 18.11 4.60 -5.59
CA LEU A 228 17.91 5.97 -6.04
C LEU A 228 17.96 6.95 -4.84
N PHE A 229 17.21 6.68 -3.77
CA PHE A 229 17.22 7.51 -2.56
C PHE A 229 18.63 7.73 -2.03
N GLN A 230 19.43 6.67 -1.89
CA GLN A 230 20.82 6.75 -1.41
C GLN A 230 21.70 7.57 -2.37
N SER A 231 21.52 7.43 -3.66
CA SER A 231 22.30 8.15 -4.69
C SER A 231 22.04 9.66 -4.68
N LEU A 232 20.88 10.09 -4.18
CA LEU A 232 20.47 11.50 -4.11
C LEU A 232 21.00 12.22 -2.85
N ALA A 233 21.63 11.51 -1.92
CA ALA A 233 22.20 12.09 -0.70
C ALA A 233 23.26 13.15 -1.04
N GLY A 234 23.17 14.32 -0.39
CA GLY A 234 24.11 15.43 -0.59
C GLY A 234 24.02 16.14 -1.96
N LYS A 235 23.06 15.80 -2.81
CA LYS A 235 22.88 16.43 -4.13
C LYS A 235 22.04 17.71 -4.01
N ASN A 236 22.43 18.75 -4.73
CA ASN A 236 21.59 19.94 -4.89
C ASN A 236 20.38 19.67 -5.82
N ASP A 237 19.41 20.59 -5.87
CA ASP A 237 18.16 20.39 -6.60
C ASP A 237 18.39 20.16 -8.11
N GLY A 238 19.36 20.84 -8.74
CA GLY A 238 19.71 20.64 -10.14
C GLY A 238 20.24 19.22 -10.42
N GLN A 239 21.16 18.76 -9.59
CA GLN A 239 21.70 17.40 -9.66
C GLN A 239 20.62 16.34 -9.39
N ARG A 240 19.79 16.56 -8.38
CA ARG A 240 18.65 15.69 -8.08
C ARG A 240 17.72 15.55 -9.26
N ASN A 241 17.29 16.68 -9.84
CA ASN A 241 16.39 16.67 -10.99
C ASN A 241 17.00 15.94 -12.19
N PHE A 242 18.27 16.13 -12.47
CA PHE A 242 18.97 15.42 -13.53
C PHE A 242 19.00 13.90 -13.29
N MET A 243 19.37 13.47 -12.08
CA MET A 243 19.44 12.05 -11.72
C MET A 243 18.05 11.38 -11.74
N LEU A 244 17.01 12.07 -11.29
CA LEU A 244 15.63 11.60 -11.37
C LEU A 244 15.17 11.41 -12.82
N GLN A 245 15.48 12.36 -13.72
CA GLN A 245 15.15 12.26 -15.13
C GLN A 245 15.85 11.06 -15.80
N MET A 246 17.14 10.86 -15.49
CA MET A 246 17.90 9.72 -16.00
C MET A 246 17.30 8.40 -15.50
N TYR A 247 17.01 8.30 -14.21
CA TYR A 247 16.39 7.11 -13.61
C TYR A 247 15.04 6.77 -14.25
N TYR A 248 14.14 7.74 -14.37
CA TYR A 248 12.82 7.48 -14.95
C TYR A 248 12.91 7.05 -16.44
N GLY A 249 13.81 7.69 -17.20
CA GLY A 249 14.06 7.31 -18.60
C GLY A 249 14.63 5.89 -18.70
N GLU A 250 15.58 5.52 -17.86
CA GLU A 250 16.15 4.18 -17.80
C GLU A 250 15.12 3.11 -17.42
N GLN A 251 14.34 3.33 -16.37
CA GLN A 251 13.32 2.39 -15.93
C GLN A 251 12.20 2.23 -16.97
N HIS A 252 11.75 3.33 -17.58
CA HIS A 252 10.77 3.28 -18.67
C HIS A 252 11.28 2.44 -19.84
N ASN A 253 12.53 2.64 -20.27
CA ASN A 253 13.14 1.88 -21.36
C ASN A 253 13.31 0.39 -20.98
N LYS A 254 13.73 0.09 -19.75
CA LYS A 254 13.86 -1.27 -19.22
C LYS A 254 12.53 -2.03 -19.27
N ILE A 255 11.44 -1.41 -18.80
CA ILE A 255 10.11 -2.01 -18.84
C ILE A 255 9.64 -2.22 -20.28
N SER A 256 9.80 -1.22 -21.14
CA SER A 256 9.40 -1.31 -22.55
C SER A 256 10.16 -2.41 -23.30
N ALA A 257 11.45 -2.56 -23.03
CA ALA A 257 12.27 -3.62 -23.60
C ALA A 257 11.86 -5.01 -23.09
N ALA A 258 11.55 -5.13 -21.76
CA ALA A 258 11.07 -6.36 -21.19
C ALA A 258 9.74 -6.81 -21.82
N TRP A 259 8.77 -5.89 -21.94
CA TRP A 259 7.48 -6.18 -22.56
C TRP A 259 7.63 -6.62 -24.03
N THR A 260 8.45 -5.89 -24.81
CA THR A 260 8.76 -6.24 -26.22
C THR A 260 9.36 -7.65 -26.34
N ASN A 261 10.32 -7.98 -25.45
CA ASN A 261 10.96 -9.30 -25.42
C ASN A 261 9.96 -10.41 -25.04
N ASP A 262 9.06 -10.16 -24.12
CA ASP A 262 8.05 -11.15 -23.70
C ASP A 262 7.00 -11.39 -24.80
N ILE A 263 6.59 -10.35 -25.52
CA ILE A 263 5.77 -10.51 -26.73
C ILE A 263 6.46 -11.43 -27.74
N ALA A 264 7.76 -11.23 -27.99
CA ALA A 264 8.52 -12.08 -28.90
C ALA A 264 8.57 -13.54 -28.41
N LYS A 265 8.79 -13.77 -27.11
CA LYS A 265 8.82 -15.13 -26.52
C LYS A 265 7.50 -15.88 -26.65
N ILE A 266 6.36 -15.20 -26.62
CA ILE A 266 5.05 -15.83 -26.82
C ILE A 266 4.65 -15.97 -28.30
N GLY A 267 5.57 -15.66 -29.24
CA GLY A 267 5.36 -15.77 -30.69
C GLY A 267 4.68 -14.54 -31.34
N GLY A 268 4.53 -13.45 -30.60
CA GLY A 268 4.05 -12.18 -31.14
C GLY A 268 5.16 -11.42 -31.90
N LYS A 269 4.77 -10.57 -32.84
CA LYS A 269 5.70 -9.62 -33.49
C LYS A 269 5.55 -8.26 -32.85
N ALA A 270 6.59 -7.82 -32.13
CA ALA A 270 6.65 -6.44 -31.65
C ALA A 270 6.77 -5.46 -32.84
N PRO A 271 6.17 -4.27 -32.77
CA PRO A 271 6.31 -3.25 -33.80
C PRO A 271 7.78 -2.86 -33.99
N GLU A 272 8.24 -2.77 -35.24
CA GLU A 272 9.57 -2.26 -35.55
C GLU A 272 9.65 -0.77 -35.19
N GLY A 273 10.70 -0.37 -34.46
CA GLY A 273 10.99 1.04 -34.20
C GLY A 273 10.20 1.70 -33.08
N PHE A 274 9.99 0.99 -31.97
CA PHE A 274 9.36 1.57 -30.76
C PHE A 274 10.09 2.86 -30.33
N ARG A 275 9.52 4.02 -30.69
CA ARG A 275 9.96 5.34 -30.24
C ARG A 275 8.88 5.92 -29.33
N ILE A 276 9.31 6.48 -28.19
CA ILE A 276 8.45 7.22 -27.27
C ILE A 276 7.82 8.39 -28.04
N VAL A 277 6.52 8.29 -28.32
CA VAL A 277 5.74 9.40 -28.89
C VAL A 277 5.15 10.19 -27.74
N LYS A 278 5.43 11.50 -27.64
CA LYS A 278 4.79 12.41 -26.69
C LYS A 278 3.28 12.38 -26.93
N GLY A 279 2.54 11.79 -25.95
CA GLY A 279 1.09 11.63 -26.06
C GLY A 279 0.33 12.94 -25.84
N ARG A 280 -0.72 13.13 -26.65
CA ARG A 280 -1.79 14.12 -26.38
C ARG A 280 -2.71 13.56 -25.26
N ASN A 281 -3.19 14.46 -24.40
CA ASN A 281 -4.22 14.15 -23.42
C ASN A 281 -5.45 13.54 -24.10
N GLY A 282 -5.77 12.29 -23.78
CA GLY A 282 -7.00 11.64 -24.22
C GLY A 282 -8.08 11.75 -23.16
N ASP A 283 -9.31 12.01 -23.58
CA ASP A 283 -10.50 12.10 -22.74
C ASP A 283 -10.78 10.77 -22.02
N ALA A 284 -11.22 10.88 -20.75
CA ALA A 284 -11.65 9.75 -19.96
C ALA A 284 -12.84 9.04 -20.61
N LEU A 285 -12.69 7.76 -20.95
CA LEU A 285 -13.77 6.93 -21.42
C LEU A 285 -14.64 6.53 -20.21
N SER A 286 -15.91 6.84 -20.30
CA SER A 286 -16.95 6.40 -19.38
C SER A 286 -16.98 4.87 -19.35
N ILE A 287 -16.73 4.27 -18.19
CA ILE A 287 -16.74 2.81 -18.01
C ILE A 287 -18.10 2.40 -17.47
N ALA A 288 -18.81 1.63 -18.28
CA ALA A 288 -20.16 1.13 -18.00
C ALA A 288 -20.22 0.10 -16.86
N PRO A 289 -21.39 -0.10 -16.23
CA PRO A 289 -21.62 -0.63 -14.90
C PRO A 289 -21.65 -2.17 -14.84
N LEU A 290 -20.54 -2.85 -15.09
CA LEU A 290 -20.46 -4.33 -15.00
C LEU A 290 -19.41 -4.83 -13.99
N ALA A 291 -19.00 -3.99 -13.06
CA ALA A 291 -17.97 -4.35 -12.09
C ALA A 291 -18.51 -5.19 -10.92
N VAL A 292 -18.70 -6.47 -11.15
CA VAL A 292 -19.02 -7.43 -10.08
C VAL A 292 -17.75 -8.07 -9.50
N THR A 293 -16.61 -7.98 -10.19
CA THR A 293 -15.31 -8.48 -9.71
C THR A 293 -14.17 -7.50 -10.02
N LYS A 294 -13.12 -7.53 -9.19
CA LYS A 294 -11.86 -6.77 -9.37
C LYS A 294 -11.31 -6.92 -10.80
N ALA A 295 -11.25 -8.14 -11.33
CA ALA A 295 -10.69 -8.44 -12.64
C ALA A 295 -11.41 -7.73 -13.79
N ILE A 296 -12.74 -7.56 -13.71
CA ILE A 296 -13.54 -6.90 -14.77
C ILE A 296 -13.29 -5.39 -14.73
N THR A 297 -13.26 -4.78 -13.55
CA THR A 297 -13.04 -3.33 -13.38
C THR A 297 -11.63 -2.93 -13.83
N GLU A 298 -10.60 -3.65 -13.36
CA GLU A 298 -9.22 -3.35 -13.66
C GLU A 298 -8.86 -3.62 -15.14
N THR A 299 -9.41 -4.67 -15.76
CA THR A 299 -9.16 -4.98 -17.18
C THR A 299 -9.70 -3.87 -18.10
N SER A 300 -10.87 -3.31 -17.78
CA SER A 300 -11.44 -2.21 -18.55
C SER A 300 -10.61 -0.93 -18.41
N ILE A 301 -10.14 -0.64 -17.21
CA ILE A 301 -9.27 0.49 -16.89
C ILE A 301 -7.94 0.36 -17.64
N LEU A 302 -7.28 -0.79 -17.58
CA LEU A 302 -6.00 -1.06 -18.24
C LEU A 302 -6.10 -0.90 -19.78
N ARG A 303 -7.21 -1.28 -20.39
CA ARG A 303 -7.45 -1.09 -21.83
C ARG A 303 -7.60 0.37 -22.22
N ALA A 304 -8.16 1.22 -21.37
CA ALA A 304 -8.35 2.64 -21.66
C ALA A 304 -7.05 3.48 -21.60
N MET A 305 -5.98 2.95 -21.01
CA MET A 305 -4.78 3.71 -20.65
C MET A 305 -3.64 3.66 -21.67
N THR A 306 -3.75 2.92 -22.75
CA THR A 306 -2.64 2.59 -23.66
C THR A 306 -2.34 3.65 -24.72
N VAL A 307 -2.24 4.94 -24.38
CA VAL A 307 -1.94 5.98 -25.41
C VAL A 307 -0.47 6.04 -25.79
N ALA A 308 0.48 5.85 -24.88
CA ALA A 308 1.93 5.93 -25.19
C ALA A 308 2.55 4.55 -25.52
N THR A 309 1.97 3.47 -24.99
CA THR A 309 2.30 2.08 -25.32
C THR A 309 1.23 1.46 -26.22
N GLU A 310 0.50 2.30 -26.94
CA GLU A 310 -0.71 1.95 -27.69
C GLU A 310 -0.50 0.78 -28.66
N GLN A 311 0.67 0.72 -29.29
CA GLN A 311 0.98 -0.38 -30.21
C GLN A 311 1.23 -1.71 -29.49
N LEU A 312 1.99 -1.70 -28.38
CA LEU A 312 2.21 -2.91 -27.59
C LEU A 312 0.91 -3.36 -26.92
N GLY A 313 0.12 -2.41 -26.39
CA GLY A 313 -1.19 -2.69 -25.82
C GLY A 313 -2.20 -3.28 -26.81
N LYS A 314 -2.22 -2.80 -28.06
CA LYS A 314 -3.10 -3.32 -29.13
C LYS A 314 -2.81 -4.77 -29.50
N ILE A 315 -1.56 -5.19 -29.44
CA ILE A 315 -1.15 -6.57 -29.76
C ILE A 315 -1.13 -7.51 -28.55
N THR A 316 -1.29 -6.98 -27.34
CA THR A 316 -1.32 -7.77 -26.09
C THR A 316 -2.76 -7.95 -25.65
N ASP A 317 -3.44 -8.91 -26.23
CA ASP A 317 -4.79 -9.31 -25.79
C ASP A 317 -4.79 -10.11 -24.48
N GLU A 318 -5.96 -10.50 -24.00
CA GLU A 318 -6.11 -11.25 -22.76
C GLU A 318 -5.36 -12.59 -22.76
N ALA A 319 -5.28 -13.27 -23.90
CA ALA A 319 -4.55 -14.52 -24.03
C ALA A 319 -3.03 -14.30 -23.98
N ALA A 320 -2.56 -13.22 -24.62
CA ALA A 320 -1.16 -12.81 -24.60
C ALA A 320 -0.73 -12.44 -23.16
N TRP A 321 -1.52 -11.66 -22.43
CA TRP A 321 -1.23 -11.32 -21.02
C TRP A 321 -1.08 -12.55 -20.14
N LYS A 322 -1.96 -13.56 -20.27
CA LYS A 322 -1.84 -14.81 -19.53
C LYS A 322 -0.55 -15.57 -19.87
N LYS A 323 -0.16 -15.61 -21.14
CA LYS A 323 1.10 -16.23 -21.57
C LYS A 323 2.32 -15.45 -21.04
N ILE A 324 2.30 -14.12 -21.08
CA ILE A 324 3.37 -13.29 -20.50
C ILE A 324 3.50 -13.56 -19.01
N ALA A 325 2.39 -13.56 -18.26
CA ALA A 325 2.42 -13.87 -16.83
C ALA A 325 3.07 -15.24 -16.53
N GLN A 326 2.87 -16.24 -17.39
CA GLN A 326 3.49 -17.56 -17.27
C GLN A 326 5.01 -17.56 -17.52
N LEU A 327 5.57 -16.49 -18.12
CA LEU A 327 7.02 -16.33 -18.25
C LEU A 327 7.69 -15.88 -16.94
N HIS A 328 6.91 -15.34 -15.98
CA HIS A 328 7.38 -14.75 -14.72
C HIS A 328 6.78 -15.42 -13.48
N PRO A 329 6.76 -16.78 -13.37
CA PRO A 329 6.07 -17.47 -12.28
C PRO A 329 6.71 -17.17 -10.92
N THR A 330 8.01 -16.89 -10.87
CA THR A 330 8.75 -16.63 -9.65
C THR A 330 8.39 -15.29 -9.01
N ASP A 331 7.92 -14.32 -9.79
CA ASP A 331 7.57 -12.99 -9.29
C ASP A 331 6.36 -13.02 -8.35
N ALA A 332 5.47 -14.01 -8.52
CA ALA A 332 4.23 -14.17 -7.76
C ALA A 332 4.25 -15.35 -6.77
N MET A 333 5.37 -16.06 -6.63
CA MET A 333 5.46 -17.17 -5.69
C MET A 333 5.30 -16.69 -4.25
N LEU A 334 4.46 -17.41 -3.51
CA LEU A 334 4.23 -17.18 -2.09
C LEU A 334 5.11 -18.13 -1.27
N ASP A 335 5.65 -17.63 -0.17
CA ASP A 335 6.32 -18.44 0.83
C ASP A 335 5.35 -18.98 1.90
N ASN A 336 5.86 -19.75 2.85
CA ASN A 336 5.04 -20.32 3.91
C ASN A 336 4.36 -19.24 4.78
N ARG A 337 5.01 -18.11 5.05
CA ARG A 337 4.44 -17.03 5.86
C ARG A 337 3.30 -16.32 5.13
N SER A 338 3.45 -16.08 3.82
CA SER A 338 2.38 -15.54 2.98
C SER A 338 1.11 -16.41 2.97
N ILE A 339 1.27 -17.74 3.17
CA ILE A 339 0.15 -18.69 3.09
C ILE A 339 -0.60 -18.81 4.43
N VAL A 340 0.05 -18.52 5.57
CA VAL A 340 -0.54 -18.71 6.92
C VAL A 340 -1.89 -18.03 7.06
N LEU A 341 -2.00 -16.76 6.68
CA LEU A 341 -3.25 -16.01 6.81
C LEU A 341 -4.34 -16.50 5.85
N ILE A 342 -3.97 -16.95 4.65
CA ILE A 342 -4.93 -17.59 3.73
C ILE A 342 -5.53 -18.84 4.41
N LYS A 343 -4.70 -19.65 5.04
CA LYS A 343 -5.15 -20.86 5.76
C LYS A 343 -5.99 -20.51 6.98
N THR A 344 -5.58 -19.50 7.75
CA THR A 344 -6.34 -18.98 8.91
C THR A 344 -7.74 -18.51 8.53
N GLN A 345 -7.89 -17.88 7.36
CA GLN A 345 -9.18 -17.39 6.86
C GLN A 345 -10.04 -18.50 6.23
N ASN A 346 -9.47 -19.69 5.96
CA ASN A 346 -10.15 -20.83 5.35
C ASN A 346 -9.96 -22.12 6.16
N PRO A 347 -10.28 -22.15 7.47
CA PRO A 347 -9.90 -23.23 8.38
C PRO A 347 -10.54 -24.57 8.05
N MET A 348 -11.71 -24.55 7.39
CA MET A 348 -12.48 -25.75 7.03
C MET A 348 -12.18 -26.25 5.61
N MET A 349 -11.30 -25.56 4.86
CA MET A 349 -10.98 -25.95 3.48
C MET A 349 -10.09 -27.20 3.47
N LYS A 350 -10.45 -28.18 2.62
CA LYS A 350 -9.65 -29.38 2.42
C LYS A 350 -8.31 -29.04 1.77
N GLU A 351 -7.24 -29.74 2.13
CA GLU A 351 -5.88 -29.46 1.66
C GLU A 351 -5.77 -29.32 0.15
N ARG A 352 -6.33 -30.28 -0.60
CA ARG A 352 -6.33 -30.26 -2.09
C ARG A 352 -7.01 -28.99 -2.66
N ASP A 353 -8.09 -28.53 -2.03
CA ASP A 353 -8.82 -27.34 -2.49
C ASP A 353 -8.05 -26.08 -2.10
N PHE A 354 -7.36 -26.11 -0.96
CA PHE A 354 -6.48 -25.06 -0.49
C PHE A 354 -5.26 -24.89 -1.43
N GLU A 355 -4.58 -25.96 -1.79
CA GLU A 355 -3.47 -25.93 -2.75
C GLU A 355 -3.91 -25.34 -4.11
N ARG A 356 -5.10 -25.74 -4.58
CA ARG A 356 -5.69 -25.18 -5.81
C ARG A 356 -5.99 -23.69 -5.67
N LEU A 357 -6.52 -23.26 -4.53
CA LEU A 357 -6.76 -21.84 -4.23
C LEU A 357 -5.47 -21.04 -4.30
N VAL A 358 -4.41 -21.49 -3.62
CA VAL A 358 -3.10 -20.82 -3.60
C VAL A 358 -2.52 -20.75 -5.01
N THR A 359 -2.55 -21.85 -5.77
CA THR A 359 -2.06 -21.87 -7.16
C THR A 359 -2.81 -20.86 -8.04
N LYS A 360 -4.14 -20.85 -7.99
CA LYS A 360 -4.95 -19.88 -8.76
C LYS A 360 -4.73 -18.43 -8.33
N PHE A 361 -4.51 -18.23 -7.05
CA PHE A 361 -4.18 -16.90 -6.53
C PHE A 361 -2.81 -16.43 -7.04
N GLN A 362 -1.79 -17.27 -7.03
CA GLN A 362 -0.47 -16.96 -7.59
C GLN A 362 -0.54 -16.65 -9.10
N GLU A 363 -1.31 -17.41 -9.88
CA GLU A 363 -1.56 -17.13 -11.30
C GLU A 363 -2.19 -15.74 -11.50
N SER A 364 -3.15 -15.35 -10.65
CA SER A 364 -3.78 -14.02 -10.68
C SER A 364 -2.79 -12.92 -10.31
N VAL A 365 -1.98 -13.14 -9.27
CA VAL A 365 -0.94 -12.17 -8.84
C VAL A 365 0.12 -11.99 -9.93
N ALA A 366 0.54 -13.07 -10.60
CA ALA A 366 1.47 -12.98 -11.73
C ALA A 366 0.90 -12.13 -12.87
N LEU A 367 -0.38 -12.33 -13.20
CA LEU A 367 -1.07 -11.56 -14.23
C LEU A 367 -1.18 -10.07 -13.85
N ASP A 368 -1.60 -9.77 -12.61
CA ASP A 368 -1.66 -8.39 -12.11
C ASP A 368 -0.26 -7.74 -12.11
N THR A 369 0.76 -8.48 -11.71
CA THR A 369 2.15 -7.99 -11.67
C THR A 369 2.60 -7.49 -13.04
N VAL A 370 2.51 -8.33 -14.07
CA VAL A 370 2.98 -7.95 -15.42
C VAL A 370 2.16 -6.82 -16.03
N ARG A 371 0.86 -6.78 -15.78
CA ARG A 371 -0.02 -5.69 -16.23
C ARG A 371 0.31 -4.37 -15.54
N ASN A 372 0.45 -4.40 -14.23
CA ASN A 372 0.75 -3.21 -13.45
C ASN A 372 2.14 -2.66 -13.80
N GLU A 373 3.13 -3.53 -13.95
CA GLU A 373 4.48 -3.14 -14.35
C GLU A 373 4.51 -2.56 -15.77
N TYR A 374 3.91 -3.26 -16.75
CA TYR A 374 4.02 -2.86 -18.15
C TYR A 374 3.11 -1.71 -18.54
N LEU A 375 1.92 -1.59 -17.93
CA LEU A 375 0.97 -0.53 -18.29
C LEU A 375 1.01 0.63 -17.30
N MET A 376 0.76 0.35 -16.01
CA MET A 376 0.60 1.41 -15.01
C MET A 376 1.93 2.04 -14.63
N HIS A 377 2.97 1.23 -14.39
CA HIS A 377 4.28 1.75 -13.97
C HIS A 377 4.96 2.51 -15.10
N THR A 378 4.85 2.05 -16.34
CA THR A 378 5.31 2.82 -17.52
C THR A 378 4.63 4.18 -17.55
N LYS A 379 3.32 4.26 -17.31
CA LYS A 379 2.58 5.52 -17.27
C LYS A 379 3.02 6.41 -16.12
N MET A 380 3.33 5.84 -14.96
CA MET A 380 3.90 6.59 -13.85
C MET A 380 5.23 7.24 -14.24
N TYR A 381 6.13 6.51 -14.89
CA TYR A 381 7.41 7.10 -15.34
C TYR A 381 7.23 8.21 -16.38
N GLU A 382 6.27 8.10 -17.30
CA GLU A 382 5.93 9.19 -18.21
C GLU A 382 5.53 10.48 -17.46
N TRP A 383 4.72 10.34 -16.39
CA TRP A 383 4.32 11.48 -15.57
C TRP A 383 5.47 12.02 -14.72
N LEU A 384 6.25 11.14 -14.10
CA LEU A 384 7.41 11.53 -13.30
C LEU A 384 8.49 12.24 -14.13
N MET A 385 8.62 11.93 -15.42
CA MET A 385 9.52 12.64 -16.34
C MET A 385 9.01 14.02 -16.74
N ASN A 386 7.71 14.15 -17.03
CA ASN A 386 7.19 15.26 -17.82
C ASN A 386 6.24 16.20 -17.05
N ASP A 387 5.75 15.80 -15.87
CA ASP A 387 4.69 16.54 -15.17
C ASP A 387 5.23 17.29 -13.93
N PRO A 388 4.98 18.61 -13.81
CA PRO A 388 5.32 19.37 -12.60
C PRO A 388 4.67 18.82 -11.31
N VAL A 389 3.54 18.11 -11.41
CA VAL A 389 2.81 17.49 -10.29
C VAL A 389 3.68 16.46 -9.54
N ARG A 390 4.73 15.93 -10.17
CA ARG A 390 5.67 14.98 -9.57
C ARG A 390 6.30 15.43 -8.25
N ALA A 391 6.39 16.73 -8.00
CA ALA A 391 7.03 17.27 -6.79
C ALA A 391 6.12 17.23 -5.55
N ASP A 392 4.81 16.97 -5.72
CA ASP A 392 3.79 16.99 -4.69
C ASP A 392 3.03 15.66 -4.70
N VAL A 393 3.23 14.85 -3.65
CA VAL A 393 2.62 13.52 -3.57
C VAL A 393 1.10 13.56 -3.56
N GLU A 394 0.47 14.59 -2.98
CA GLU A 394 -1.00 14.68 -2.92
C GLU A 394 -1.59 14.98 -4.31
N LYS A 395 -0.98 15.91 -5.03
CA LYS A 395 -1.40 16.22 -6.41
C LYS A 395 -1.15 15.06 -7.35
N LEU A 396 0.00 14.38 -7.21
CA LEU A 396 0.30 13.19 -7.98
C LEU A 396 -0.70 12.07 -7.67
N ASN A 397 -1.04 11.88 -6.40
CA ASN A 397 -2.02 10.88 -5.98
C ASN A 397 -3.43 11.18 -6.52
N GLN A 398 -3.87 12.44 -6.49
CA GLN A 398 -5.13 12.84 -7.12
C GLN A 398 -5.13 12.48 -8.60
N LYS A 399 -4.05 12.83 -9.34
CA LYS A 399 -3.91 12.48 -10.75
C LYS A 399 -3.94 10.98 -11.00
N VAL A 400 -3.32 10.16 -10.12
CA VAL A 400 -3.37 8.71 -10.21
C VAL A 400 -4.80 8.20 -10.06
N TYR A 401 -5.55 8.66 -9.06
CA TYR A 401 -6.93 8.23 -8.87
C TYR A 401 -7.86 8.70 -9.99
N ASP A 402 -7.65 9.90 -10.53
CA ASP A 402 -8.48 10.47 -11.59
C ASP A 402 -8.19 9.82 -12.95
N HIS A 403 -6.93 9.56 -13.28
CA HIS A 403 -6.52 9.21 -14.64
C HIS A 403 -5.83 7.85 -14.79
N LEU A 404 -5.32 7.26 -13.71
CA LEU A 404 -4.73 5.92 -13.75
C LEU A 404 -5.72 4.86 -13.28
N PHE A 405 -6.39 5.11 -12.17
CA PHE A 405 -7.39 4.20 -11.61
C PHE A 405 -8.81 4.48 -12.06
N LEU A 406 -9.03 5.59 -12.77
CA LEU A 406 -10.32 6.05 -13.27
C LEU A 406 -11.42 6.03 -12.18
N THR A 407 -11.05 6.44 -10.98
CA THR A 407 -11.94 6.55 -9.84
C THR A 407 -11.83 7.96 -9.22
N PRO A 408 -12.20 9.01 -10.00
CA PRO A 408 -12.05 10.38 -9.57
C PRO A 408 -12.89 10.68 -8.32
N GLY A 409 -12.35 11.54 -7.45
CA GLY A 409 -13.08 12.01 -6.27
C GLY A 409 -14.32 12.85 -6.61
N SER A 410 -14.39 13.39 -7.81
CA SER A 410 -15.54 14.15 -8.34
C SER A 410 -16.75 13.29 -8.71
N ASP A 411 -16.55 11.97 -8.92
CA ASP A 411 -17.65 11.03 -9.16
C ASP A 411 -17.93 10.20 -7.90
N PRO A 412 -18.97 10.57 -7.12
CA PRO A 412 -19.30 9.85 -5.89
C PRO A 412 -19.82 8.43 -6.14
N TRP A 413 -20.24 8.13 -7.36
CA TRP A 413 -20.80 6.83 -7.75
C TRP A 413 -19.77 5.91 -8.44
N LEU A 414 -18.56 6.38 -8.67
CA LEU A 414 -17.45 5.60 -9.25
C LEU A 414 -17.80 4.95 -10.61
N GLY A 415 -18.57 5.64 -11.44
CA GLY A 415 -19.05 5.12 -12.71
C GLY A 415 -20.16 4.08 -12.63
N LEU A 416 -20.66 3.76 -11.42
CA LEU A 416 -21.73 2.75 -11.25
C LEU A 416 -23.11 3.28 -11.58
N LEU A 417 -23.30 4.61 -11.58
CA LEU A 417 -24.56 5.27 -11.95
C LEU A 417 -24.34 6.06 -13.24
N SER A 418 -24.82 5.51 -14.36
CA SER A 418 -24.78 6.21 -15.65
C SER A 418 -26.11 6.94 -15.88
N PRO A 419 -26.08 8.23 -16.23
CA PRO A 419 -27.30 8.97 -16.58
C PRO A 419 -27.95 8.50 -17.89
N GLU A 420 -27.21 7.72 -18.70
CA GLU A 420 -27.70 7.20 -19.99
C GLU A 420 -28.37 5.82 -19.90
N VAL A 421 -28.37 5.20 -18.70
CA VAL A 421 -28.92 3.88 -18.48
C VAL A 421 -30.27 3.98 -17.77
N TYR A 422 -31.33 3.63 -18.48
CA TYR A 422 -32.69 3.50 -17.87
C TYR A 422 -32.81 2.17 -17.12
N THR A 423 -32.96 2.25 -15.79
CA THR A 423 -33.00 1.08 -14.90
C THR A 423 -34.43 0.58 -14.62
N ALA A 424 -35.47 1.32 -15.00
CA ALA A 424 -36.87 1.10 -14.63
C ALA A 424 -37.11 1.08 -13.10
N LEU A 425 -36.20 1.64 -12.31
CA LEU A 425 -36.30 1.79 -10.87
C LEU A 425 -36.59 3.26 -10.51
N ASP A 426 -37.37 3.49 -9.46
CA ASP A 426 -37.55 4.81 -8.91
C ASP A 426 -36.19 5.41 -8.51
N ASN A 427 -35.93 6.66 -8.92
CA ASN A 427 -34.71 7.37 -8.67
C ASN A 427 -33.44 6.55 -9.08
N ALA A 428 -33.55 5.79 -10.19
CA ALA A 428 -32.48 4.89 -10.69
C ALA A 428 -31.96 3.87 -9.65
N GLY A 429 -32.77 3.56 -8.64
CA GLY A 429 -32.39 2.66 -7.54
C GLY A 429 -31.54 3.31 -6.44
N ILE A 430 -31.39 4.63 -6.44
CA ILE A 430 -30.68 5.34 -5.37
C ILE A 430 -31.54 5.28 -4.10
N VAL A 431 -31.03 4.57 -3.10
CA VAL A 431 -31.59 4.54 -1.75
C VAL A 431 -31.00 5.74 -0.99
N LYS A 432 -31.87 6.65 -0.52
CA LYS A 432 -31.41 7.75 0.33
C LYS A 432 -30.94 7.19 1.68
N PRO A 433 -29.82 7.70 2.24
CA PRO A 433 -29.37 7.31 3.59
C PRO A 433 -30.38 7.72 4.67
#